data_66d9f855d58b6624f7679468a999588c
#
_entry.id   66d9f855d58b6624f7679468a999588c
#
_cell.length_a   1.000
_cell.length_b   1.000
_cell.length_c   1.000
_cell.angle_alpha   90.00
_cell.angle_beta   90.00
_cell.angle_gamma   90.00
#
_symmetry.space_group_name_H-M   'P 1'
#
loop_
_entity.id
_entity.type
_entity.pdbx_description
1 polymer ?
#
loop_
_entity_poly.entity_id
_entity_poly.type
_entity_poly.pdbx_seq_one_letter_code
_entity_poly.pdbx_strand_id
1 'polypeptide(L)'
;MELLKLMSDRYTCRRYSEENIKEEDLNKILEAGRVAPTSHNNQPQRIYVVKSEEAKEKLMKDFAYNYKAPCYLVCGYNVDEVWRNDLDGNRESGDIDFSIVITHMMLMAEELGLGACWIGRITPELVKKNLDIPENVKVVAVLSLGYHREDDRPSKLHTIRRSNEELVKFL
;
A
#
# COMPACT_ATOMS: atom_id res chain seq x y z
N MET A 1 3.63 -6.82 -19.64
CA MET A 1 5.08 -6.76 -19.30
C MET A 1 5.50 -8.11 -18.71
N GLU A 2 6.76 -8.51 -18.81
CA GLU A 2 7.23 -9.71 -18.08
C GLU A 2 7.20 -9.40 -16.57
N LEU A 3 6.69 -10.33 -15.74
CA LEU A 3 6.46 -10.10 -14.32
C LEU A 3 7.73 -9.68 -13.57
N LEU A 4 8.86 -10.34 -13.81
CA LEU A 4 10.13 -10.01 -13.15
C LEU A 4 10.61 -8.60 -13.53
N LYS A 5 10.42 -8.21 -14.78
CA LYS A 5 10.75 -6.87 -15.25
C LYS A 5 9.87 -5.82 -14.56
N LEU A 6 8.56 -6.06 -14.46
CA LEU A 6 7.61 -5.21 -13.74
C LEU A 6 8.05 -4.99 -12.29
N MET A 7 8.39 -6.08 -11.58
CA MET A 7 8.87 -6.03 -10.20
C MET A 7 10.17 -5.25 -10.05
N SER A 8 11.06 -5.34 -11.04
CA SER A 8 12.35 -4.64 -11.02
C SER A 8 12.22 -3.15 -11.35
N ASP A 9 11.35 -2.81 -12.29
CA ASP A 9 11.15 -1.45 -12.77
C ASP A 9 10.35 -0.60 -11.74
N ARG A 10 9.40 -1.22 -11.01
CA ARG A 10 8.60 -0.54 -10.01
C ARG A 10 9.47 0.17 -8.96
N TYR A 11 9.26 1.46 -8.80
CA TYR A 11 9.94 2.25 -7.76
C TYR A 11 8.95 3.06 -6.91
N THR A 12 9.42 3.61 -5.81
CA THR A 12 8.61 4.44 -4.93
C THR A 12 8.45 5.84 -5.52
N CYS A 13 7.26 6.12 -6.05
CA CYS A 13 6.88 7.43 -6.58
C CYS A 13 6.56 8.41 -5.45
N ARG A 14 7.10 9.63 -5.51
CA ARG A 14 6.84 10.71 -4.56
C ARG A 14 6.47 12.03 -5.24
N ARG A 15 6.37 12.02 -6.56
CA ARG A 15 6.03 13.18 -7.38
C ARG A 15 4.98 12.79 -8.40
N TYR A 16 3.77 13.25 -8.17
CA TYR A 16 2.61 12.91 -8.97
C TYR A 16 2.23 14.05 -9.90
N SER A 17 1.65 13.73 -11.06
CA SER A 17 0.94 14.68 -11.88
C SER A 17 -0.37 15.09 -11.19
N GLU A 18 -0.99 16.16 -11.67
CA GLU A 18 -2.31 16.61 -11.19
C GLU A 18 -3.47 15.81 -11.81
N GLU A 19 -3.15 14.88 -12.72
CA GLU A 19 -4.15 14.06 -13.41
C GLU A 19 -4.84 13.10 -12.44
N ASN A 20 -6.16 13.07 -12.48
CA ASN A 20 -6.95 12.13 -11.70
C ASN A 20 -6.78 10.71 -12.23
N ILE A 21 -6.71 9.75 -11.32
CA ILE A 21 -6.68 8.32 -11.68
C ILE A 21 -8.01 7.95 -12.33
N LYS A 22 -7.97 7.26 -13.48
CA LYS A 22 -9.15 6.70 -14.13
C LYS A 22 -9.84 5.69 -13.19
N GLU A 23 -11.14 5.74 -13.14
CA GLU A 23 -11.94 4.85 -12.28
C GLU A 23 -11.68 3.37 -12.58
N GLU A 24 -11.52 3.04 -13.86
CA GLU A 24 -11.20 1.68 -14.31
C GLU A 24 -9.85 1.21 -13.75
N ASP A 25 -8.82 2.07 -13.76
CA ASP A 25 -7.49 1.72 -13.28
C ASP A 25 -7.47 1.59 -11.75
N LEU A 26 -8.17 2.48 -11.04
CA LEU A 26 -8.35 2.36 -9.59
C LEU A 26 -9.05 1.04 -9.23
N ASN A 27 -10.09 0.66 -9.96
CA ASN A 27 -10.81 -0.60 -9.72
C ASN A 27 -9.92 -1.82 -9.96
N LYS A 28 -9.03 -1.81 -10.97
CA LYS A 28 -8.05 -2.89 -11.19
C LYS A 28 -7.05 -2.98 -10.03
N ILE A 29 -6.60 -1.84 -9.49
CA ILE A 29 -5.70 -1.81 -8.32
C ILE A 29 -6.40 -2.40 -7.09
N LEU A 30 -7.64 -2.01 -6.83
CA LEU A 30 -8.42 -2.53 -5.72
C LEU A 30 -8.71 -4.02 -5.88
N GLU A 31 -9.00 -4.48 -7.10
CA GLU A 31 -9.19 -5.90 -7.42
C GLU A 31 -7.90 -6.71 -7.20
N ALA A 32 -6.73 -6.18 -7.56
CA ALA A 32 -5.45 -6.82 -7.26
C ALA A 32 -5.26 -7.03 -5.74
N GLY A 33 -5.68 -6.06 -4.93
CA GLY A 33 -5.70 -6.20 -3.47
C GLY A 33 -6.71 -7.25 -2.99
N ARG A 34 -7.89 -7.31 -3.63
CA ARG A 34 -8.95 -8.27 -3.27
C ARG A 34 -8.56 -9.72 -3.53
N VAL A 35 -7.83 -10.00 -4.61
CA VAL A 35 -7.40 -11.37 -4.97
C VAL A 35 -6.10 -11.80 -4.30
N ALA A 36 -5.46 -10.91 -3.55
CA ALA A 36 -4.23 -11.24 -2.81
C ALA A 36 -4.50 -12.34 -1.77
N PRO A 37 -3.59 -13.30 -1.58
CA PRO A 37 -3.76 -14.34 -0.59
C PRO A 37 -3.69 -13.77 0.84
N THR A 38 -4.48 -14.35 1.73
CA THR A 38 -4.44 -14.09 3.18
C THR A 38 -4.42 -15.40 3.94
N SER A 39 -3.93 -15.37 5.17
CA SER A 39 -3.90 -16.55 6.05
C SER A 39 -5.30 -17.12 6.20
N HIS A 40 -5.45 -18.43 5.95
CA HIS A 40 -6.74 -19.15 5.95
C HIS A 40 -7.83 -18.53 5.05
N ASN A 41 -7.45 -17.65 4.12
CA ASN A 41 -8.39 -16.87 3.30
C ASN A 41 -9.41 -16.06 4.13
N ASN A 42 -9.00 -15.60 5.29
CA ASN A 42 -9.86 -14.83 6.19
C ASN A 42 -10.25 -13.46 5.64
N GLN A 43 -9.46 -12.90 4.70
CA GLN A 43 -9.74 -11.64 4.02
C GLN A 43 -10.04 -10.47 4.96
N PRO A 44 -9.20 -10.22 5.99
CA PRO A 44 -9.46 -9.19 7.00
C PRO A 44 -9.20 -7.76 6.49
N GLN A 45 -8.70 -7.59 5.26
CA GLN A 45 -8.30 -6.31 4.71
C GLN A 45 -9.45 -5.30 4.64
N ARG A 46 -9.13 -4.06 4.99
CA ARG A 46 -9.99 -2.88 4.88
C ARG A 46 -9.21 -1.77 4.16
N ILE A 47 -9.75 -1.26 3.08
CA ILE A 47 -9.12 -0.24 2.25
C ILE A 47 -10.07 0.95 2.15
N TYR A 48 -9.62 2.11 2.60
CA TYR A 48 -10.39 3.35 2.54
C TYR A 48 -9.81 4.23 1.44
N VAL A 49 -10.60 4.52 0.42
CA VAL A 49 -10.21 5.32 -0.74
C VAL A 49 -10.42 6.80 -0.45
N VAL A 50 -9.32 7.56 -0.40
CA VAL A 50 -9.31 9.00 -0.10
C VAL A 50 -9.04 9.77 -1.39
N LYS A 51 -10.10 10.29 -2.04
CA LYS A 51 -10.06 11.03 -3.32
C LYS A 51 -10.58 12.46 -3.21
N SER A 52 -11.62 12.71 -2.40
CA SER A 52 -12.18 14.04 -2.24
C SER A 52 -11.19 14.98 -1.53
N GLU A 53 -11.21 16.26 -1.86
CA GLU A 53 -10.36 17.26 -1.22
C GLU A 53 -10.59 17.28 0.30
N GLU A 54 -11.86 17.22 0.74
CA GLU A 54 -12.20 17.17 2.16
C GLU A 54 -11.56 15.98 2.87
N ALA A 55 -11.63 14.77 2.28
CA ALA A 55 -11.02 13.58 2.87
C ALA A 55 -9.49 13.66 2.84
N LYS A 56 -8.89 14.24 1.79
CA LYS A 56 -7.45 14.48 1.72
C LYS A 56 -6.99 15.48 2.78
N GLU A 57 -7.72 16.57 3.01
CA GLU A 57 -7.44 17.53 4.06
C GLU A 57 -7.49 16.89 5.45
N LYS A 58 -8.52 16.07 5.72
CA LYS A 58 -8.63 15.30 6.97
C LYS A 58 -7.44 14.36 7.16
N LEU A 59 -7.07 13.60 6.13
CA LEU A 59 -5.91 12.71 6.18
C LEU A 59 -4.62 13.47 6.44
N MET A 60 -4.41 14.61 5.76
CA MET A 60 -3.16 15.38 5.81
C MET A 60 -3.01 16.22 7.08
N LYS A 61 -4.04 16.39 7.88
CA LYS A 61 -4.03 17.23 9.09
C LYS A 61 -2.87 16.93 10.04
N ASP A 62 -2.57 15.64 10.21
CA ASP A 62 -1.52 15.15 11.11
C ASP A 62 -0.48 14.28 10.37
N PHE A 63 -0.37 14.47 9.04
CA PHE A 63 0.42 13.61 8.19
C PHE A 63 1.74 14.28 7.78
N ALA A 64 2.87 13.66 8.12
CA ALA A 64 4.19 14.24 7.91
C ALA A 64 4.61 14.34 6.42
N TYR A 65 3.96 13.57 5.52
CA TYR A 65 4.36 13.45 4.12
C TYR A 65 3.18 13.69 3.19
N ASN A 66 3.00 14.94 2.80
CA ASN A 66 2.06 15.28 1.73
C ASN A 66 2.77 15.28 0.37
N TYR A 67 2.64 14.18 -0.37
CA TYR A 67 3.17 14.09 -1.73
C TYR A 67 2.22 14.66 -2.78
N LYS A 68 1.10 15.28 -2.37
CA LYS A 68 0.07 15.83 -3.26
C LYS A 68 -0.43 14.81 -4.30
N ALA A 69 -0.56 13.54 -3.89
CA ALA A 69 -1.11 12.50 -4.75
C ALA A 69 -2.60 12.75 -5.01
N PRO A 70 -3.11 12.45 -6.20
CA PRO A 70 -4.55 12.60 -6.50
C PRO A 70 -5.41 11.61 -5.70
N CYS A 71 -4.84 10.50 -5.25
CA CYS A 71 -5.54 9.48 -4.47
C CYS A 71 -4.63 8.90 -3.37
N TYR A 72 -5.23 8.57 -2.22
CA TYR A 72 -4.59 7.79 -1.17
C TYR A 72 -5.48 6.62 -0.80
N LEU A 73 -4.87 5.47 -0.54
CA LEU A 73 -5.55 4.32 0.06
C LEU A 73 -5.06 4.18 1.50
N VAL A 74 -5.94 4.37 2.46
CA VAL A 74 -5.64 4.03 3.85
C VAL A 74 -5.85 2.55 4.02
N CYS A 75 -4.80 1.88 4.39
CA CYS A 75 -4.64 0.45 4.35
C CYS A 75 -4.61 -0.13 5.76
N GLY A 76 -5.52 -1.05 6.06
CA GLY A 76 -5.64 -1.70 7.36
C GLY A 76 -6.40 -3.01 7.31
N TYR A 77 -6.62 -3.60 8.47
CA TYR A 77 -7.37 -4.85 8.60
C TYR A 77 -8.24 -4.85 9.86
N ASN A 78 -9.32 -5.61 9.81
CA ASN A 78 -10.17 -5.87 10.96
C ASN A 78 -9.47 -6.87 11.90
N VAL A 79 -9.19 -6.47 13.13
CA VAL A 79 -8.47 -7.28 14.13
C VAL A 79 -9.26 -8.50 14.61
N ASP A 80 -10.59 -8.49 14.45
CA ASP A 80 -11.45 -9.59 14.84
C ASP A 80 -11.48 -10.74 13.80
N GLU A 81 -10.98 -10.47 12.58
CA GLU A 81 -11.03 -11.41 11.45
C GLU A 81 -9.66 -12.00 11.08
N VAL A 82 -8.57 -11.57 11.74
CA VAL A 82 -7.22 -12.08 11.45
C VAL A 82 -7.05 -13.51 11.91
N TRP A 83 -6.24 -14.26 11.18
CA TRP A 83 -5.78 -15.55 11.67
C TRP A 83 -4.73 -15.35 12.78
N ARG A 84 -4.78 -16.24 13.77
CA ARG A 84 -3.83 -16.27 14.90
C ARG A 84 -3.10 -17.60 14.91
N ASN A 85 -1.78 -17.56 15.00
CA ASN A 85 -0.95 -18.75 15.10
C ASN A 85 -0.93 -19.23 16.57
N ASP A 86 -1.65 -20.29 16.88
CA ASP A 86 -1.73 -20.90 18.20
C ASP A 86 -0.41 -21.58 18.65
N LEU A 87 0.45 -21.94 17.68
CA LEU A 87 1.78 -22.51 17.95
C LEU A 87 2.84 -21.44 18.23
N ASP A 88 2.54 -20.16 17.97
CA ASP A 88 3.45 -19.02 18.15
C ASP A 88 2.78 -17.92 19.01
N GLY A 89 2.34 -18.29 20.20
CA GLY A 89 1.79 -17.34 21.17
C GLY A 89 0.59 -16.52 20.68
N ASN A 90 -0.23 -17.08 19.78
CA ASN A 90 -1.35 -16.38 19.13
C ASN A 90 -0.93 -15.15 18.30
N ARG A 91 0.25 -15.18 17.69
CA ARG A 91 0.73 -14.13 16.80
C ARG A 91 -0.27 -13.89 15.66
N GLU A 92 -0.66 -12.64 15.49
CA GLU A 92 -1.58 -12.21 14.42
C GLU A 92 -0.92 -12.18 13.05
N SER A 93 -1.65 -12.63 12.02
CA SER A 93 -1.22 -12.56 10.62
C SER A 93 -1.46 -11.20 9.96
N GLY A 94 -2.25 -10.32 10.56
CA GLY A 94 -2.81 -9.14 9.92
C GLY A 94 -1.80 -8.24 9.22
N ASP A 95 -0.68 -7.90 9.88
CA ASP A 95 0.37 -7.07 9.28
C ASP A 95 1.05 -7.79 8.08
N ILE A 96 1.19 -9.12 8.15
CA ILE A 96 1.76 -9.95 7.08
C ILE A 96 0.78 -10.01 5.90
N ASP A 97 -0.46 -10.40 6.15
CA ASP A 97 -1.51 -10.52 5.14
C ASP A 97 -1.68 -9.19 4.41
N PHE A 98 -1.75 -8.08 5.17
CA PHE A 98 -1.95 -6.79 4.55
C PHE A 98 -0.73 -6.29 3.75
N SER A 99 0.48 -6.67 4.13
CA SER A 99 1.69 -6.37 3.36
C SER A 99 1.67 -7.05 1.98
N ILE A 100 1.11 -8.25 1.90
CA ILE A 100 0.90 -8.96 0.64
C ILE A 100 -0.14 -8.21 -0.22
N VAL A 101 -1.26 -7.82 0.37
CA VAL A 101 -2.33 -7.04 -0.29
C VAL A 101 -1.78 -5.74 -0.90
N ILE A 102 -1.04 -4.94 -0.12
CA ILE A 102 -0.45 -3.68 -0.61
C ILE A 102 0.55 -3.96 -1.74
N THR A 103 1.35 -5.00 -1.64
CA THR A 103 2.32 -5.37 -2.68
C THR A 103 1.62 -5.69 -4.01
N HIS A 104 0.52 -6.44 -3.99
CA HIS A 104 -0.29 -6.71 -5.17
C HIS A 104 -0.82 -5.41 -5.79
N MET A 105 -1.37 -4.51 -4.98
CA MET A 105 -1.86 -3.21 -5.46
C MET A 105 -0.75 -2.34 -6.06
N MET A 106 0.45 -2.34 -5.47
CA MET A 106 1.60 -1.59 -5.98
C MET A 106 2.08 -2.12 -7.32
N LEU A 107 2.10 -3.43 -7.52
CA LEU A 107 2.48 -4.07 -8.79
C LEU A 107 1.44 -3.78 -9.87
N MET A 108 0.15 -3.83 -9.54
CA MET A 108 -0.91 -3.47 -10.48
C MET A 108 -0.85 -1.98 -10.87
N ALA A 109 -0.55 -1.09 -9.91
CA ALA A 109 -0.37 0.33 -10.21
C ALA A 109 0.76 0.54 -11.25
N GLU A 110 1.91 -0.11 -11.06
CA GLU A 110 3.03 -0.06 -12.02
C GLU A 110 2.65 -0.61 -13.40
N GLU A 111 1.93 -1.74 -13.48
CA GLU A 111 1.45 -2.31 -14.75
C GLU A 111 0.53 -1.35 -15.51
N LEU A 112 -0.21 -0.51 -14.80
CA LEU A 112 -1.11 0.49 -15.36
C LEU A 112 -0.41 1.84 -15.63
N GLY A 113 0.91 1.93 -15.39
CA GLY A 113 1.68 3.16 -15.57
C GLY A 113 1.47 4.20 -14.46
N LEU A 114 0.94 3.79 -13.31
CA LEU A 114 0.80 4.64 -12.13
C LEU A 114 1.96 4.42 -11.15
N GLY A 115 2.38 5.51 -10.51
CA GLY A 115 3.31 5.44 -9.39
C GLY A 115 2.60 5.21 -8.06
N ALA A 116 3.27 4.49 -7.17
CA ALA A 116 2.80 4.26 -5.81
C ALA A 116 3.90 4.51 -4.78
N CYS A 117 3.51 4.98 -3.56
CA CYS A 117 4.41 5.05 -2.42
C CYS A 117 3.74 4.46 -1.19
N TRP A 118 4.35 3.42 -0.62
CA TRP A 118 4.00 2.91 0.70
C TRP A 118 4.51 3.87 1.78
N ILE A 119 3.61 4.48 2.53
CA ILE A 119 3.92 5.41 3.59
C ILE A 119 3.64 4.72 4.93
N GLY A 120 4.71 4.24 5.59
CA GLY A 120 4.63 3.59 6.91
C GLY A 120 4.92 4.54 8.07
N ARG A 121 5.48 5.72 7.80
CA ARG A 121 5.70 6.72 8.85
C ARG A 121 4.45 7.56 9.08
N ILE A 122 3.49 6.95 9.76
CA ILE A 122 2.19 7.52 10.11
C ILE A 122 1.96 7.37 11.62
N THR A 123 0.96 8.07 12.14
CA THR A 123 0.39 7.82 13.46
C THR A 123 -0.99 7.17 13.23
N PRO A 124 -1.12 5.83 13.30
CA PRO A 124 -2.33 5.11 12.93
C PRO A 124 -3.59 5.64 13.62
N GLU A 125 -3.50 5.95 14.92
CA GLU A 125 -4.65 6.44 15.71
C GLU A 125 -5.13 7.82 15.25
N LEU A 126 -4.23 8.70 14.79
CA LEU A 126 -4.63 9.98 14.21
C LEU A 126 -5.30 9.81 12.86
N VAL A 127 -4.79 8.91 12.02
CA VAL A 127 -5.41 8.58 10.73
C VAL A 127 -6.82 8.02 10.95
N LYS A 128 -6.99 7.08 11.89
CA LYS A 128 -8.29 6.52 12.28
C LYS A 128 -9.25 7.63 12.70
N LYS A 129 -8.83 8.47 13.65
CA LYS A 129 -9.64 9.56 14.19
C LYS A 129 -10.06 10.55 13.12
N ASN A 130 -9.14 10.96 12.25
CA ASN A 130 -9.39 12.01 11.25
C ASN A 130 -10.32 11.55 10.13
N LEU A 131 -10.38 10.23 9.86
CA LEU A 131 -11.19 9.63 8.81
C LEU A 131 -12.37 8.79 9.33
N ASP A 132 -12.67 8.86 10.61
CA ASP A 132 -13.76 8.11 11.26
C ASP A 132 -13.69 6.59 11.00
N ILE A 133 -12.45 6.02 10.98
CA ILE A 133 -12.23 4.60 10.76
C ILE A 133 -12.58 3.83 12.04
N PRO A 134 -13.33 2.70 11.95
CA PRO A 134 -13.75 1.92 13.11
C PRO A 134 -12.59 1.46 14.01
N GLU A 135 -12.86 1.36 15.33
CA GLU A 135 -11.86 0.99 16.34
C GLU A 135 -11.26 -0.40 16.11
N ASN A 136 -12.06 -1.34 15.62
CA ASN A 136 -11.60 -2.70 15.28
C ASN A 136 -10.80 -2.79 13.97
N VAL A 137 -10.47 -1.67 13.35
CA VAL A 137 -9.54 -1.63 12.21
C VAL A 137 -8.18 -1.13 12.67
N LYS A 138 -7.16 -1.96 12.49
CA LYS A 138 -5.76 -1.55 12.64
C LYS A 138 -5.24 -1.00 11.32
N VAL A 139 -4.87 0.28 11.31
CA VAL A 139 -4.24 0.91 10.14
C VAL A 139 -2.76 0.52 10.07
N VAL A 140 -2.32 0.00 8.93
CA VAL A 140 -0.94 -0.47 8.68
C VAL A 140 -0.11 0.58 7.95
N ALA A 141 -0.69 1.18 6.91
CA ALA A 141 0.01 2.11 6.04
C ALA A 141 -0.97 3.00 5.26
N VAL A 142 -0.43 4.01 4.63
CA VAL A 142 -1.13 4.77 3.58
C VAL A 142 -0.37 4.58 2.27
N LEU A 143 -1.08 4.15 1.23
CA LEU A 143 -0.54 4.05 -0.13
C LEU A 143 -0.96 5.29 -0.92
N SER A 144 -0.02 6.15 -1.31
CA SER A 144 -0.30 7.23 -2.26
C SER A 144 -0.23 6.71 -3.69
N LEU A 145 -1.13 7.15 -4.55
CA LEU A 145 -1.29 6.70 -5.94
C LEU A 145 -1.51 7.89 -6.88
N GLY A 146 -0.97 7.81 -8.08
CA GLY A 146 -1.17 8.78 -9.16
C GLY A 146 -0.24 8.51 -10.33
N TYR A 147 -0.49 9.20 -11.46
CA TYR A 147 0.45 9.15 -12.59
C TYR A 147 1.76 9.86 -12.22
N HIS A 148 2.88 9.37 -12.77
CA HIS A 148 4.17 9.99 -12.56
C HIS A 148 4.22 11.40 -13.15
N ARG A 149 4.80 12.35 -12.41
CA ARG A 149 5.15 13.65 -12.96
C ARG A 149 6.38 13.50 -13.88
N GLU A 150 6.51 14.35 -14.90
CA GLU A 150 7.61 14.26 -15.88
C GLU A 150 9.03 14.27 -15.27
N ASP A 151 9.19 14.93 -14.12
CA ASP A 151 10.46 15.00 -13.40
C ASP A 151 10.61 13.96 -12.29
N ASP A 152 9.64 13.04 -12.13
CA ASP A 152 9.77 11.94 -11.17
C ASP A 152 10.84 10.95 -11.64
N ARG A 153 11.66 10.52 -10.71
CA ARG A 153 12.77 9.58 -10.99
C ARG A 153 12.93 8.63 -9.81
N PRO A 154 13.35 7.39 -10.05
CA PRO A 154 13.68 6.47 -8.99
C PRO A 154 14.82 6.99 -8.12
N SER A 155 14.80 6.66 -6.83
CA SER A 155 15.91 6.93 -5.93
C SER A 155 17.19 6.25 -6.41
N LYS A 156 18.35 6.85 -6.10
CA LYS A 156 19.67 6.20 -6.33
C LYS A 156 19.80 4.83 -5.67
N LEU A 157 19.00 4.55 -4.64
CA LEU A 157 18.96 3.25 -3.97
C LEU A 157 18.12 2.20 -4.72
N HIS A 158 17.37 2.60 -5.74
CA HIS A 158 16.45 1.71 -6.44
C HIS A 158 17.12 0.47 -7.04
N THR A 159 18.32 0.62 -7.58
CA THR A 159 19.07 -0.48 -8.22
C THR A 159 20.03 -1.21 -7.28
N ILE A 160 20.16 -0.73 -6.02
CA ILE A 160 21.07 -1.35 -5.06
C ILE A 160 20.37 -2.56 -4.44
N ARG A 161 20.97 -3.74 -4.62
CA ARG A 161 20.50 -5.00 -4.05
C ARG A 161 21.68 -5.75 -3.41
N ARG A 162 21.40 -6.45 -2.34
CA ARG A 162 22.34 -7.44 -1.79
C ARG A 162 22.46 -8.60 -2.76
N SER A 163 23.60 -9.33 -2.70
CA SER A 163 23.79 -10.51 -3.53
C SER A 163 22.89 -11.66 -3.08
N ASN A 164 22.66 -12.63 -3.99
CA ASN A 164 21.90 -13.83 -3.62
C ASN A 164 22.60 -14.64 -2.53
N GLU A 165 23.94 -14.66 -2.51
CA GLU A 165 24.74 -15.37 -1.51
C GLU A 165 24.54 -14.80 -0.09
N GLU A 166 24.24 -13.47 0.01
CA GLU A 166 23.92 -12.85 1.30
C GLU A 166 22.49 -13.16 1.75
N LEU A 167 21.55 -13.27 0.80
CA LEU A 167 20.11 -13.38 1.09
C LEU A 167 19.61 -14.82 1.14
N VAL A 168 20.25 -15.75 0.42
CA VAL A 168 19.76 -17.12 0.22
C VAL A 168 20.80 -18.12 0.76
N LYS A 169 20.33 -19.09 1.51
CA LYS A 169 21.14 -20.23 1.96
C LYS A 169 20.48 -21.52 1.50
N PHE A 170 21.26 -22.37 0.83
CA PHE A 170 20.86 -23.74 0.50
C PHE A 170 21.26 -24.63 1.66
N LEU A 171 20.32 -25.40 2.21
CA LEU A 171 20.53 -26.31 3.36
C LEU A 171 20.43 -27.77 2.91
#